data_fc511da6c8ea6ea1b9b80dad03692710
#
_entry.id   fc511da6c8ea6ea1b9b80dad03692710
#
_cell.length_a   1.000
_cell.length_b   1.000
_cell.length_c   1.000
_cell.angle_alpha   90.00
_cell.angle_beta   90.00
_cell.angle_gamma   90.00
#
_symmetry.space_group_name_H-M   'P 1'
#
loop_
_entity.id
_entity.type
_entity.pdbx_description
1 polymer ?
#
loop_
_entity_poly.entity_id
_entity_poly.type
_entity_poly.pdbx_seq_one_letter_code
_entity_poly.pdbx_strand_id
1 'polypeptide(L)'
;MFRYPKVYDVIVIGAGHAGVEAAMAAARLGCEVAVLTQNLDTIGQMSCNPAIGGLAKGHMVREIDALGGIMGLNTDATGIQWRMLNASKGPSVRAPRAQCDKKAYQFRMKRELEAMPGVEIHQGNVADLLVDGDCVTGVATSLGMEICGKSVILSAGTFMGGLMHVGLRNEKGGRMGDATSVVSESLKRLGFAVERFKTGTPCRLNGRSIDFSRCERQDGDTPVPKFSFMADTLVKSENDLFTLNPWGDPTFHVEQMPCWITYTNPRTHEIIRSNLHQSPMYCGVIEGVGPRYCPSIEDKVVRFAEKERHQVFLEPEGRHTL
;
A
#
# COMPACT_ATOMS: atom_id res chain seq x y z
N MET A 1 -14.63 -24.41 -19.56
CA MET A 1 -13.75 -23.28 -19.21
C MET A 1 -13.30 -22.60 -20.51
N PHE A 2 -13.20 -21.30 -20.51
CA PHE A 2 -12.69 -20.54 -21.67
C PHE A 2 -11.21 -20.26 -21.46
N ARG A 3 -10.38 -20.66 -22.43
CA ARG A 3 -8.94 -20.36 -22.41
C ARG A 3 -8.67 -19.12 -23.24
N TYR A 4 -8.04 -18.12 -22.61
CA TYR A 4 -7.62 -16.91 -23.32
C TYR A 4 -6.56 -17.26 -24.36
N PRO A 5 -6.67 -16.74 -25.60
CA PRO A 5 -5.87 -17.23 -26.73
C PRO A 5 -4.39 -16.86 -26.68
N LYS A 6 -4.03 -15.83 -25.92
CA LYS A 6 -2.64 -15.37 -25.76
C LYS A 6 -1.95 -16.09 -24.59
N VAL A 7 -0.68 -16.44 -24.77
CA VAL A 7 0.22 -16.94 -23.72
C VAL A 7 1.17 -15.81 -23.36
N TYR A 8 1.26 -15.49 -22.08
CA TYR A 8 2.12 -14.43 -21.56
C TYR A 8 3.46 -14.98 -21.04
N ASP A 9 4.48 -14.11 -21.01
CA ASP A 9 5.74 -14.48 -20.35
C ASP A 9 5.57 -14.44 -18.83
N VAL A 10 4.85 -13.41 -18.34
CA VAL A 10 4.60 -13.23 -16.90
C VAL A 10 3.13 -12.91 -16.66
N ILE A 11 2.55 -13.58 -15.66
CA ILE A 11 1.23 -13.25 -15.11
C ILE A 11 1.43 -12.67 -13.72
N VAL A 12 0.89 -11.48 -13.46
CA VAL A 12 0.92 -10.82 -12.15
C VAL A 12 -0.46 -10.85 -11.52
N ILE A 13 -0.60 -11.48 -10.37
CA ILE A 13 -1.85 -11.54 -9.60
C ILE A 13 -1.85 -10.43 -8.56
N GLY A 14 -2.73 -9.43 -8.77
CA GLY A 14 -2.86 -8.26 -7.92
C GLY A 14 -2.13 -7.04 -8.48
N ALA A 15 -2.84 -5.91 -8.56
CA ALA A 15 -2.32 -4.63 -9.04
C ALA A 15 -2.15 -3.61 -7.89
N GLY A 16 -1.74 -4.09 -6.72
CA GLY A 16 -1.22 -3.24 -5.64
C GLY A 16 0.21 -2.77 -5.93
N HIS A 17 0.87 -2.12 -4.98
CA HIS A 17 2.22 -1.57 -5.18
C HIS A 17 3.22 -2.62 -5.70
N ALA A 18 3.27 -3.79 -5.09
CA ALA A 18 4.19 -4.86 -5.49
C ALA A 18 3.87 -5.41 -6.90
N GLY A 19 2.59 -5.57 -7.22
CA GLY A 19 2.18 -6.06 -8.53
C GLY A 19 2.46 -5.07 -9.65
N VAL A 20 2.22 -3.78 -9.42
CA VAL A 20 2.58 -2.73 -10.39
C VAL A 20 4.08 -2.72 -10.65
N GLU A 21 4.91 -2.73 -9.59
CA GLU A 21 6.38 -2.76 -9.76
C GLU A 21 6.84 -4.01 -10.51
N ALA A 22 6.28 -5.18 -10.19
CA ALA A 22 6.60 -6.43 -10.88
C ALA A 22 6.22 -6.40 -12.36
N ALA A 23 5.02 -5.90 -12.68
CA ALA A 23 4.56 -5.78 -14.07
C ALA A 23 5.41 -4.80 -14.88
N MET A 24 5.69 -3.63 -14.31
CA MET A 24 6.53 -2.61 -14.96
C MET A 24 7.96 -3.11 -15.19
N ALA A 25 8.53 -3.82 -14.21
CA ALA A 25 9.88 -4.40 -14.35
C ALA A 25 9.93 -5.47 -15.45
N ALA A 26 8.97 -6.41 -15.46
CA ALA A 26 8.90 -7.45 -16.48
C ALA A 26 8.71 -6.87 -17.89
N ALA A 27 7.81 -5.90 -18.04
CA ALA A 27 7.55 -5.26 -19.33
C ALA A 27 8.77 -4.49 -19.86
N ARG A 28 9.52 -3.79 -18.98
CA ARG A 28 10.77 -3.11 -19.37
C ARG A 28 11.87 -4.08 -19.79
N LEU A 29 11.83 -5.33 -19.32
CA LEU A 29 12.72 -6.40 -19.78
C LEU A 29 12.24 -7.02 -21.12
N GLY A 30 11.16 -6.52 -21.71
CA GLY A 30 10.63 -6.98 -22.98
C GLY A 30 9.67 -8.17 -22.87
N CYS A 31 9.16 -8.47 -21.68
CA CYS A 31 8.18 -9.53 -21.48
C CYS A 31 6.76 -9.06 -21.85
N GLU A 32 5.95 -9.98 -22.38
CA GLU A 32 4.50 -9.84 -22.47
C GLU A 32 3.88 -10.18 -21.12
N VAL A 33 3.18 -9.22 -20.51
CA VAL A 33 2.70 -9.31 -19.12
C VAL A 33 1.18 -9.23 -19.07
N ALA A 34 0.55 -10.18 -18.37
CA ALA A 34 -0.86 -10.08 -17.96
C ALA A 34 -0.92 -9.66 -16.48
N VAL A 35 -1.66 -8.59 -16.18
CA VAL A 35 -1.95 -8.19 -14.79
C VAL A 35 -3.41 -8.48 -14.49
N LEU A 36 -3.68 -9.31 -13.49
CA LEU A 36 -5.05 -9.58 -13.03
C LEU A 36 -5.35 -8.82 -11.74
N THR A 37 -6.42 -8.07 -11.75
CA THR A 37 -6.92 -7.35 -10.57
C THR A 37 -8.42 -7.53 -10.41
N GLN A 38 -8.91 -7.55 -9.19
CA GLN A 38 -10.34 -7.64 -8.90
C GLN A 38 -11.11 -6.39 -9.34
N ASN A 39 -10.43 -5.22 -9.32
CA ASN A 39 -11.06 -3.96 -9.68
C ASN A 39 -10.01 -3.03 -10.31
N LEU A 40 -10.26 -2.62 -11.55
CA LEU A 40 -9.39 -1.72 -12.32
C LEU A 40 -9.28 -0.33 -11.70
N ASP A 41 -10.31 0.11 -10.98
CA ASP A 41 -10.34 1.43 -10.36
C ASP A 41 -9.59 1.49 -9.02
N THR A 42 -9.00 0.38 -8.59
CA THR A 42 -8.23 0.30 -7.34
C THR A 42 -6.76 -0.06 -7.54
N ILE A 43 -6.27 0.02 -8.78
CA ILE A 43 -4.84 -0.15 -9.11
C ILE A 43 -4.01 0.86 -8.32
N GLY A 44 -2.94 0.41 -7.66
CA GLY A 44 -2.05 1.26 -6.87
C GLY A 44 -2.69 1.91 -5.64
N GLN A 45 -3.88 1.46 -5.21
CA GLN A 45 -4.59 2.08 -4.10
C GLN A 45 -3.86 1.94 -2.76
N MET A 46 -3.72 3.06 -2.07
CA MET A 46 -3.19 3.15 -0.71
C MET A 46 -4.29 2.83 0.31
N SER A 47 -4.40 1.57 0.71
CA SER A 47 -5.54 1.08 1.50
C SER A 47 -5.51 1.52 2.96
N CYS A 48 -4.33 1.67 3.56
CA CYS A 48 -4.18 2.02 4.97
C CYS A 48 -3.99 3.52 5.14
N ASN A 49 -2.80 4.02 4.90
CA ASN A 49 -2.42 5.43 4.99
C ASN A 49 -1.75 5.81 3.67
N PRO A 50 -2.06 6.95 3.05
CA PRO A 50 -1.41 7.38 1.82
C PRO A 50 0.02 7.88 2.08
N ALA A 51 0.84 7.07 2.73
CA ALA A 51 2.23 7.35 3.02
C ALA A 51 3.15 6.29 2.42
N ILE A 52 4.22 6.75 1.77
CA ILE A 52 5.28 5.92 1.23
C ILE A 52 6.54 6.10 2.06
N GLY A 53 7.29 5.02 2.27
CA GLY A 53 8.56 5.04 3.00
C GLY A 53 8.43 4.91 4.50
N GLY A 54 9.28 5.60 5.22
CA GLY A 54 9.49 5.41 6.65
C GLY A 54 10.64 4.44 6.94
N LEU A 55 10.86 4.14 8.22
CA LEU A 55 11.98 3.29 8.66
C LEU A 55 11.97 1.93 7.93
N ALA A 56 13.11 1.52 7.40
CA ALA A 56 13.36 0.39 6.51
C ALA A 56 12.64 0.49 5.14
N LYS A 57 11.38 0.89 5.10
CA LYS A 57 10.57 0.97 3.88
C LYS A 57 11.10 2.03 2.91
N GLY A 58 11.52 3.20 3.42
CA GLY A 58 12.08 4.26 2.59
C GLY A 58 13.37 3.84 1.88
N HIS A 59 14.19 3.00 2.50
CA HIS A 59 15.37 2.42 1.88
C HIS A 59 14.99 1.50 0.71
N MET A 60 14.04 0.58 0.94
CA MET A 60 13.55 -0.33 -0.10
C MET A 60 12.94 0.42 -1.30
N VAL A 61 12.19 1.50 -1.06
CA VAL A 61 11.63 2.32 -2.15
C VAL A 61 12.75 2.94 -2.98
N ARG A 62 13.83 3.43 -2.34
CA ARG A 62 14.99 3.96 -3.06
C ARG A 62 15.77 2.91 -3.83
N GLU A 63 15.89 1.70 -3.30
CA GLU A 63 16.51 0.57 -4.01
C GLU A 63 15.69 0.19 -5.24
N ILE A 64 14.36 0.12 -5.11
CA ILE A 64 13.43 -0.14 -6.22
C ILE A 64 13.54 0.99 -7.27
N ASP A 65 13.57 2.25 -6.84
CA ASP A 65 13.72 3.42 -7.72
C ASP A 65 15.04 3.37 -8.51
N ALA A 66 16.15 3.03 -7.85
CA ALA A 66 17.46 2.88 -8.51
C ALA A 66 17.47 1.78 -9.58
N LEU A 67 16.59 0.79 -9.48
CA LEU A 67 16.39 -0.25 -10.49
C LEU A 67 15.33 0.15 -11.55
N GLY A 68 14.86 1.39 -11.53
CA GLY A 68 13.88 1.92 -12.48
C GLY A 68 12.43 1.70 -12.06
N GLY A 69 12.15 1.42 -10.78
CA GLY A 69 10.79 1.32 -10.25
C GLY A 69 10.03 2.64 -10.30
N ILE A 70 8.71 2.58 -10.24
CA ILE A 70 7.86 3.75 -10.42
C ILE A 70 7.35 4.34 -9.10
N MET A 71 7.37 3.57 -8.02
CA MET A 71 6.81 3.98 -6.74
C MET A 71 7.44 5.27 -6.20
N GLY A 72 8.76 5.40 -6.25
CA GLY A 72 9.49 6.58 -5.83
C GLY A 72 9.10 7.81 -6.65
N LEU A 73 9.12 7.69 -7.97
CA LEU A 73 8.75 8.75 -8.90
C LEU A 73 7.28 9.17 -8.76
N ASN A 74 6.37 8.19 -8.60
CA ASN A 74 4.95 8.48 -8.38
C ASN A 74 4.71 9.17 -7.02
N THR A 75 5.51 8.84 -6.01
CA THR A 75 5.50 9.51 -4.71
C THR A 75 5.88 10.97 -4.84
N ASP A 76 6.94 11.29 -5.59
CA ASP A 76 7.35 12.67 -5.80
C ASP A 76 6.36 13.45 -6.66
N ALA A 77 5.74 12.79 -7.65
CA ALA A 77 4.71 13.41 -8.47
C ALA A 77 3.45 13.80 -7.70
N THR A 78 3.10 13.06 -6.65
CA THR A 78 1.79 13.19 -5.97
C THR A 78 1.87 13.44 -4.46
N GLY A 79 3.08 13.59 -3.95
CA GLY A 79 3.34 13.88 -2.54
C GLY A 79 2.77 15.23 -2.10
N ILE A 80 2.39 15.29 -0.83
CA ILE A 80 1.86 16.50 -0.20
C ILE A 80 2.66 16.90 1.04
N GLN A 81 3.52 16.00 1.57
CA GLN A 81 4.49 16.31 2.62
C GLN A 81 5.62 15.29 2.59
N TRP A 82 6.86 15.74 2.84
CA TRP A 82 8.05 14.88 2.92
C TRP A 82 8.81 15.12 4.21
N ARG A 83 9.33 14.03 4.76
CA ARG A 83 10.19 14.07 5.94
C ARG A 83 11.31 13.05 5.85
N MET A 84 12.51 13.44 6.30
CA MET A 84 13.60 12.52 6.53
C MET A 84 13.56 12.03 7.98
N LEU A 85 13.10 10.80 8.18
CA LEU A 85 13.09 10.19 9.50
C LEU A 85 14.52 9.84 9.94
N ASN A 86 14.77 9.90 11.25
CA ASN A 86 16.10 9.70 11.83
C ASN A 86 17.20 10.63 11.25
N ALA A 87 16.85 11.87 10.90
CA ALA A 87 17.80 12.82 10.33
C ALA A 87 19.03 13.09 11.23
N SER A 88 18.84 13.01 12.56
CA SER A 88 19.91 13.16 13.56
C SER A 88 20.74 11.90 13.80
N LYS A 89 20.40 10.77 13.16
CA LYS A 89 21.11 9.50 13.25
C LYS A 89 22.11 9.34 12.10
N GLY A 90 22.85 8.24 12.12
CA GLY A 90 23.77 7.91 11.03
C GLY A 90 23.08 7.72 9.67
N PRO A 91 23.80 7.91 8.54
CA PRO A 91 23.22 7.88 7.20
C PRO A 91 22.43 6.60 6.87
N SER A 92 22.91 5.45 7.34
CA SER A 92 22.32 4.14 7.08
C SER A 92 20.90 3.93 7.67
N VAL A 93 20.47 4.78 8.60
CA VAL A 93 19.14 4.70 9.22
C VAL A 93 18.26 5.90 8.87
N ARG A 94 18.77 6.84 8.09
CA ARG A 94 17.95 7.94 7.55
C ARG A 94 16.99 7.38 6.52
N ALA A 95 15.69 7.61 6.72
CA ALA A 95 14.66 7.02 5.88
C ALA A 95 13.67 8.11 5.42
N PRO A 96 13.56 8.35 4.10
CA PRO A 96 12.56 9.26 3.59
C PRO A 96 11.16 8.69 3.82
N ARG A 97 10.23 9.59 4.11
CA ARG A 97 8.80 9.32 4.20
C ARG A 97 8.05 10.45 3.53
N ALA A 98 7.10 10.12 2.67
CA ALA A 98 6.20 11.09 2.07
C ALA A 98 4.75 10.72 2.33
N GLN A 99 3.94 11.73 2.66
CA GLN A 99 2.50 11.66 2.60
C GLN A 99 2.08 12.05 1.18
N CYS A 100 1.20 11.28 0.56
CA CYS A 100 0.75 11.53 -0.81
C CYS A 100 -0.72 11.93 -0.84
N ASP A 101 -1.13 12.63 -1.89
CA ASP A 101 -2.54 12.71 -2.23
C ASP A 101 -2.99 11.33 -2.72
N LYS A 102 -3.87 10.70 -1.95
CA LYS A 102 -4.29 9.30 -2.15
C LYS A 102 -4.87 9.04 -3.52
N LYS A 103 -5.68 9.97 -4.02
CA LYS A 103 -6.36 9.80 -5.31
C LYS A 103 -5.44 10.14 -6.48
N ALA A 104 -4.67 11.20 -6.39
CA ALA A 104 -3.70 11.53 -7.41
C ALA A 104 -2.67 10.40 -7.59
N TYR A 105 -2.15 9.85 -6.48
CA TYR A 105 -1.24 8.71 -6.50
C TYR A 105 -1.84 7.49 -7.20
N GLN A 106 -3.07 7.13 -6.84
CA GLN A 106 -3.78 5.98 -7.39
C GLN A 106 -4.03 6.14 -8.89
N PHE A 107 -4.58 7.27 -9.32
CA PHE A 107 -4.92 7.51 -10.72
C PHE A 107 -3.67 7.62 -11.61
N ARG A 108 -2.62 8.27 -11.10
CA ARG A 108 -1.36 8.33 -11.81
C ARG A 108 -0.72 6.95 -11.94
N MET A 109 -0.72 6.14 -10.88
CA MET A 109 -0.19 4.77 -10.92
C MET A 109 -0.94 3.90 -11.95
N LYS A 110 -2.28 4.00 -11.99
CA LYS A 110 -3.11 3.31 -12.99
C LYS A 110 -2.73 3.73 -14.41
N ARG A 111 -2.66 5.04 -14.68
CA ARG A 111 -2.26 5.57 -15.98
C ARG A 111 -0.90 5.06 -16.45
N GLU A 112 0.08 5.08 -15.57
CA GLU A 112 1.44 4.62 -15.91
C GLU A 112 1.46 3.11 -16.24
N LEU A 113 0.68 2.31 -15.52
CA LEU A 113 0.57 0.88 -15.81
C LEU A 113 -0.17 0.61 -17.12
N GLU A 114 -1.27 1.33 -17.39
CA GLU A 114 -2.05 1.21 -18.63
C GLU A 114 -1.25 1.67 -19.86
N ALA A 115 -0.37 2.65 -19.69
CA ALA A 115 0.47 3.17 -20.77
C ALA A 115 1.73 2.32 -21.05
N MET A 116 2.05 1.33 -20.20
CA MET A 116 3.26 0.53 -20.34
C MET A 116 3.12 -0.46 -21.50
N PRO A 117 3.95 -0.36 -22.56
CA PRO A 117 3.96 -1.35 -23.65
C PRO A 117 4.25 -2.76 -23.13
N GLY A 118 3.56 -3.75 -23.67
CA GLY A 118 3.70 -5.17 -23.25
C GLY A 118 2.88 -5.54 -22.01
N VAL A 119 2.14 -4.61 -21.40
CA VAL A 119 1.23 -4.89 -20.28
C VAL A 119 -0.21 -4.93 -20.75
N GLU A 120 -0.90 -6.02 -20.45
CA GLU A 120 -2.36 -6.15 -20.58
C GLU A 120 -3.00 -6.33 -19.21
N ILE A 121 -4.04 -5.56 -18.92
CA ILE A 121 -4.70 -5.57 -17.63
C ILE A 121 -6.07 -6.25 -17.77
N HIS A 122 -6.29 -7.28 -16.96
CA HIS A 122 -7.54 -8.04 -16.93
C HIS A 122 -8.24 -7.87 -15.59
N GLN A 123 -9.52 -7.53 -15.64
CA GLN A 123 -10.34 -7.56 -14.41
C GLN A 123 -10.83 -8.98 -14.16
N GLY A 124 -10.45 -9.53 -13.01
CA GLY A 124 -10.86 -10.87 -12.59
C GLY A 124 -10.31 -11.25 -11.24
N ASN A 125 -11.03 -12.13 -10.56
CA ASN A 125 -10.58 -12.70 -9.29
C ASN A 125 -9.91 -14.05 -9.58
N VAL A 126 -8.60 -14.14 -9.37
CA VAL A 126 -7.87 -15.41 -9.53
C VAL A 126 -8.26 -16.36 -8.40
N ALA A 127 -8.71 -17.54 -8.79
CA ALA A 127 -9.15 -18.60 -7.88
C ALA A 127 -8.14 -19.74 -7.79
N ASP A 128 -7.42 -20.01 -8.87
CA ASP A 128 -6.53 -21.18 -8.93
C ASP A 128 -5.26 -20.91 -9.74
N LEU A 129 -4.21 -21.67 -9.39
CA LEU A 129 -2.98 -21.77 -10.16
C LEU A 129 -3.05 -23.04 -11.02
N LEU A 130 -2.81 -22.90 -12.33
CA LEU A 130 -2.72 -24.02 -13.25
C LEU A 130 -1.29 -24.56 -13.22
N VAL A 131 -1.15 -25.84 -12.98
CA VAL A 131 0.15 -26.52 -12.90
C VAL A 131 0.17 -27.78 -13.75
N ASP A 132 1.32 -28.09 -14.32
CA ASP A 132 1.62 -29.34 -15.01
C ASP A 132 2.91 -29.89 -14.41
N GLY A 133 2.80 -31.01 -13.66
CA GLY A 133 3.86 -31.51 -12.81
C GLY A 133 4.28 -30.44 -11.78
N ASP A 134 5.55 -30.06 -11.78
CA ASP A 134 6.13 -29.04 -10.90
C ASP A 134 6.17 -27.64 -11.53
N CYS A 135 5.59 -27.46 -12.71
CA CYS A 135 5.62 -26.20 -13.42
C CYS A 135 4.27 -25.50 -13.38
N VAL A 136 4.28 -24.18 -13.03
CA VAL A 136 3.10 -23.33 -13.22
C VAL A 136 2.91 -23.04 -14.71
N THR A 137 1.69 -23.17 -15.21
CA THR A 137 1.34 -22.97 -16.63
C THR A 137 0.34 -21.82 -16.84
N GLY A 138 -0.19 -21.26 -15.74
CA GLY A 138 -1.14 -20.18 -15.82
C GLY A 138 -1.99 -20.02 -14.56
N VAL A 139 -3.11 -19.34 -14.73
CA VAL A 139 -4.09 -19.08 -13.67
C VAL A 139 -5.51 -19.29 -14.17
N ALA A 140 -6.42 -19.63 -13.26
CA ALA A 140 -7.85 -19.66 -13.53
C ALA A 140 -8.58 -18.62 -12.67
N THR A 141 -9.50 -17.90 -13.28
CA THR A 141 -10.37 -16.95 -12.57
C THR A 141 -11.61 -17.64 -12.00
N SER A 142 -12.25 -17.01 -11.02
CA SER A 142 -13.51 -17.49 -10.43
C SER A 142 -14.67 -17.62 -11.44
N LEU A 143 -14.59 -16.92 -12.56
CA LEU A 143 -15.56 -16.98 -13.66
C LEU A 143 -15.20 -18.01 -14.73
N GLY A 144 -14.16 -18.82 -14.52
CA GLY A 144 -13.80 -19.94 -15.40
C GLY A 144 -12.97 -19.53 -16.64
N MET A 145 -12.34 -18.36 -16.63
CA MET A 145 -11.36 -17.97 -17.63
C MET A 145 -9.96 -18.47 -17.23
N GLU A 146 -9.30 -19.19 -18.10
CA GLU A 146 -7.89 -19.58 -17.97
C GLU A 146 -7.00 -18.64 -18.74
N ILE A 147 -5.92 -18.16 -18.12
CA ILE A 147 -4.88 -17.35 -18.75
C ILE A 147 -3.57 -18.11 -18.58
N CYS A 148 -2.92 -18.42 -19.70
CA CYS A 148 -1.67 -19.18 -19.73
C CYS A 148 -0.46 -18.23 -19.68
N GLY A 149 0.59 -18.67 -18.98
CA GLY A 149 1.85 -17.93 -18.89
C GLY A 149 2.98 -18.79 -18.39
N LYS A 150 4.22 -18.37 -18.69
CA LYS A 150 5.44 -19.10 -18.33
C LYS A 150 5.85 -18.91 -16.86
N SER A 151 5.46 -17.79 -16.26
CA SER A 151 5.75 -17.44 -14.87
C SER A 151 4.57 -16.74 -14.22
N VAL A 152 4.37 -16.94 -12.92
CA VAL A 152 3.29 -16.32 -12.15
C VAL A 152 3.88 -15.61 -10.94
N ILE A 153 3.58 -14.31 -10.80
CA ILE A 153 3.94 -13.50 -9.62
C ILE A 153 2.68 -13.27 -8.79
N LEU A 154 2.68 -13.77 -7.56
CA LEU A 154 1.57 -13.62 -6.64
C LEU A 154 1.81 -12.43 -5.71
N SER A 155 1.04 -11.36 -5.89
CA SER A 155 1.10 -10.11 -5.09
C SER A 155 -0.28 -9.66 -4.59
N ALA A 156 -1.12 -10.64 -4.18
CA ALA A 156 -2.52 -10.43 -3.80
C ALA A 156 -2.71 -9.67 -2.46
N GLY A 157 -1.65 -9.30 -1.75
CA GLY A 157 -1.70 -8.47 -0.54
C GLY A 157 -2.61 -9.04 0.54
N THR A 158 -3.57 -8.25 1.02
CA THR A 158 -4.53 -8.62 2.07
C THR A 158 -5.73 -9.43 1.55
N PHE A 159 -5.76 -9.78 0.27
CA PHE A 159 -6.95 -10.36 -0.36
C PHE A 159 -7.00 -11.90 -0.34
N MET A 160 -5.89 -12.59 -0.05
CA MET A 160 -5.85 -14.05 0.05
C MET A 160 -6.55 -14.55 1.31
N GLY A 161 -7.81 -14.98 1.18
CA GLY A 161 -8.61 -15.44 2.31
C GLY A 161 -8.75 -14.36 3.39
N GLY A 162 -8.76 -13.09 3.02
CA GLY A 162 -8.78 -11.95 3.93
C GLY A 162 -10.00 -11.96 4.84
N LEU A 163 -9.81 -11.56 6.09
CA LEU A 163 -10.86 -11.42 7.09
C LEU A 163 -10.69 -10.08 7.80
N MET A 164 -11.70 -9.22 7.68
CA MET A 164 -11.74 -7.93 8.36
C MET A 164 -12.37 -8.06 9.73
N HIS A 165 -11.80 -7.40 10.73
CA HIS A 165 -12.30 -7.39 12.08
C HIS A 165 -12.66 -5.97 12.52
N VAL A 166 -13.84 -5.81 13.11
CA VAL A 166 -14.30 -4.60 13.80
C VAL A 166 -14.84 -5.01 15.17
N GLY A 167 -13.99 -4.92 16.18
CA GLY A 167 -14.24 -5.58 17.46
C GLY A 167 -14.39 -7.10 17.26
N LEU A 168 -15.43 -7.69 17.84
CA LEU A 168 -15.73 -9.12 17.73
C LEU A 168 -16.48 -9.49 16.43
N ARG A 169 -16.89 -8.51 15.63
CA ARG A 169 -17.52 -8.76 14.33
C ARG A 169 -16.47 -8.94 13.25
N ASN A 170 -16.72 -9.84 12.32
CA ASN A 170 -15.83 -10.05 11.20
C ASN A 170 -16.61 -10.22 9.89
N GLU A 171 -15.94 -9.90 8.78
CA GLU A 171 -16.46 -10.03 7.43
C GLU A 171 -15.33 -10.48 6.50
N LYS A 172 -15.65 -11.37 5.54
CA LYS A 172 -14.69 -11.79 4.52
C LYS A 172 -14.42 -10.64 3.55
N GLY A 173 -13.16 -10.31 3.37
CA GLY A 173 -12.72 -9.26 2.45
C GLY A 173 -11.27 -8.89 2.69
N GLY A 174 -10.60 -8.41 1.67
CA GLY A 174 -9.23 -7.90 1.77
C GLY A 174 -9.18 -6.41 2.17
N ARG A 175 -10.29 -5.71 1.95
CA ARG A 175 -10.53 -4.30 2.25
C ARG A 175 -12.04 -4.06 2.31
N MET A 176 -12.48 -3.06 3.05
CA MET A 176 -13.90 -2.70 3.15
C MET A 176 -14.50 -2.47 1.77
N GLY A 177 -15.57 -3.21 1.46
CA GLY A 177 -16.26 -3.17 0.17
C GLY A 177 -15.65 -4.03 -0.95
N ASP A 178 -14.52 -4.69 -0.73
CA ASP A 178 -13.88 -5.55 -1.73
C ASP A 178 -13.96 -7.02 -1.34
N ALA A 179 -14.09 -7.88 -2.36
CA ALA A 179 -14.09 -9.33 -2.20
C ALA A 179 -12.74 -9.88 -1.72
N THR A 180 -12.71 -11.14 -1.36
CA THR A 180 -11.49 -11.88 -1.08
C THR A 180 -11.18 -12.88 -2.20
N SER A 181 -9.90 -13.26 -2.36
CA SER A 181 -9.47 -14.31 -3.28
C SER A 181 -9.29 -15.63 -2.52
N VAL A 182 -9.63 -16.73 -3.17
CA VAL A 182 -9.44 -18.10 -2.66
C VAL A 182 -8.12 -18.74 -3.12
N VAL A 183 -7.25 -18.01 -3.79
CA VAL A 183 -5.97 -18.54 -4.32
C VAL A 183 -5.07 -19.14 -3.23
N SER A 184 -5.26 -18.77 -1.96
CA SER A 184 -4.58 -19.41 -0.83
C SER A 184 -4.90 -20.89 -0.69
N GLU A 185 -6.09 -21.34 -1.11
CA GLU A 185 -6.44 -22.76 -1.09
C GLU A 185 -5.69 -23.53 -2.18
N SER A 186 -5.45 -22.91 -3.33
CA SER A 186 -4.57 -23.46 -4.37
C SER A 186 -3.15 -23.67 -3.86
N LEU A 187 -2.58 -22.66 -3.17
CA LEU A 187 -1.25 -22.77 -2.56
C LEU A 187 -1.17 -23.94 -1.56
N LYS A 188 -2.16 -24.07 -0.67
CA LYS A 188 -2.21 -25.18 0.30
C LYS A 188 -2.26 -26.55 -0.40
N ARG A 189 -3.10 -26.68 -1.44
CA ARG A 189 -3.21 -27.91 -2.24
C ARG A 189 -1.89 -28.27 -2.92
N LEU A 190 -1.10 -27.25 -3.30
CA LEU A 190 0.23 -27.43 -3.87
C LEU A 190 1.34 -27.66 -2.81
N GLY A 191 0.98 -27.77 -1.53
CA GLY A 191 1.92 -28.08 -0.46
C GLY A 191 2.63 -26.89 0.18
N PHE A 192 2.26 -25.65 -0.17
CA PHE A 192 2.84 -24.47 0.47
C PHE A 192 2.27 -24.27 1.88
N ALA A 193 3.15 -23.95 2.83
CA ALA A 193 2.75 -23.48 4.15
C ALA A 193 2.10 -22.09 4.05
N VAL A 194 0.86 -21.97 4.52
CA VAL A 194 0.11 -20.72 4.48
C VAL A 194 -0.33 -20.35 5.89
N GLU A 195 0.09 -19.17 6.35
CA GLU A 195 -0.22 -18.64 7.68
C GLU A 195 -0.98 -17.31 7.57
N ARG A 196 -1.56 -16.88 8.69
CA ARG A 196 -2.25 -15.60 8.77
C ARG A 196 -1.36 -14.53 9.37
N PHE A 197 -1.36 -13.36 8.73
CA PHE A 197 -0.77 -12.15 9.26
C PHE A 197 -1.86 -11.14 9.62
N LYS A 198 -1.67 -10.43 10.74
CA LYS A 198 -2.54 -9.34 11.15
C LYS A 198 -1.94 -8.01 10.76
N THR A 199 -2.75 -7.13 10.17
CA THR A 199 -2.40 -5.71 10.00
C THR A 199 -3.52 -4.84 10.58
N GLY A 200 -3.19 -3.63 11.02
CA GLY A 200 -4.17 -2.65 11.50
C GLY A 200 -4.38 -1.54 10.47
N THR A 201 -5.60 -1.01 10.44
CA THR A 201 -5.94 0.18 9.66
C THR A 201 -6.34 1.30 10.61
N PRO A 202 -5.77 2.52 10.51
CA PRO A 202 -6.18 3.65 11.34
C PRO A 202 -7.61 4.07 11.00
N CYS A 203 -8.33 4.60 11.99
CA CYS A 203 -9.64 5.19 11.76
C CYS A 203 -9.52 6.45 10.89
N ARG A 204 -10.55 6.74 10.10
CA ARG A 204 -10.69 8.01 9.39
C ARG A 204 -11.49 8.97 10.24
N LEU A 205 -10.99 10.19 10.33
CA LEU A 205 -11.63 11.27 11.06
C LEU A 205 -12.08 12.34 10.07
N ASN A 206 -13.20 12.97 10.36
CA ASN A 206 -13.61 14.16 9.62
C ASN A 206 -12.80 15.36 10.14
N GLY A 207 -11.99 15.97 9.29
CA GLY A 207 -11.12 17.08 9.67
C GLY A 207 -11.87 18.29 10.24
N ARG A 208 -13.14 18.48 9.86
CA ARG A 208 -13.99 19.54 10.44
C ARG A 208 -14.32 19.32 11.91
N SER A 209 -14.20 18.10 12.41
CA SER A 209 -14.45 17.75 13.82
C SER A 209 -13.20 17.82 14.71
N ILE A 210 -12.05 18.16 14.13
CA ILE A 210 -10.76 18.18 14.83
C ILE A 210 -10.46 19.60 15.28
N ASP A 211 -10.21 19.76 16.58
CA ASP A 211 -9.68 21.01 17.12
C ASP A 211 -8.15 21.05 16.97
N PHE A 212 -7.68 21.54 15.84
CA PHE A 212 -6.26 21.63 15.53
C PHE A 212 -5.49 22.60 16.45
N SER A 213 -6.17 23.51 17.15
CA SER A 213 -5.52 24.40 18.12
C SER A 213 -4.91 23.64 19.31
N ARG A 214 -5.39 22.40 19.55
CA ARG A 214 -4.90 21.50 20.60
C ARG A 214 -3.83 20.50 20.10
N CYS A 215 -3.43 20.62 18.84
CA CYS A 215 -2.47 19.73 18.20
C CYS A 215 -1.17 20.50 17.89
N GLU A 216 -0.06 19.79 17.97
CA GLU A 216 1.23 20.33 17.53
C GLU A 216 1.34 20.22 16.00
N ARG A 217 1.61 21.34 15.33
CA ARG A 217 1.80 21.34 13.88
C ARG A 217 3.14 20.73 13.52
N GLN A 218 3.15 19.83 12.53
CA GLN A 218 4.35 19.23 11.97
C GLN A 218 4.44 19.52 10.48
N ASP A 219 5.32 20.44 10.10
CA ASP A 219 5.61 20.77 8.71
C ASP A 219 6.53 19.72 8.06
N GLY A 220 6.54 19.69 6.74
CA GLY A 220 7.49 18.92 5.96
C GLY A 220 8.89 19.51 5.99
N ASP A 221 9.89 18.72 5.60
CA ASP A 221 11.28 19.15 5.60
C ASP A 221 11.58 20.12 4.43
N THR A 222 12.47 21.06 4.67
CA THR A 222 13.01 21.96 3.65
C THR A 222 14.54 21.95 3.76
N PRO A 223 15.29 21.62 2.68
CA PRO A 223 14.79 21.22 1.35
C PRO A 223 14.05 19.88 1.37
N VAL A 224 13.15 19.69 0.39
CA VAL A 224 12.35 18.47 0.28
C VAL A 224 13.23 17.25 -0.01
N PRO A 225 13.19 16.19 0.81
CA PRO A 225 13.93 14.97 0.56
C PRO A 225 13.20 14.09 -0.47
N LYS A 226 13.35 14.43 -1.77
CA LYS A 226 12.75 13.68 -2.88
C LYS A 226 13.08 12.19 -2.77
N PHE A 227 12.15 11.32 -3.16
CA PHE A 227 12.33 9.88 -3.18
C PHE A 227 13.13 9.41 -4.39
N SER A 228 12.70 9.84 -5.58
CA SER A 228 13.22 9.34 -6.85
C SER A 228 14.49 10.08 -7.25
N PHE A 229 15.46 9.32 -7.77
CA PHE A 229 16.60 9.86 -8.46
C PHE A 229 16.23 10.57 -9.78
N MET A 230 15.02 10.25 -10.30
CA MET A 230 14.46 10.80 -11.53
C MET A 230 13.41 11.88 -11.29
N ALA A 231 13.27 12.38 -10.05
CA ALA A 231 12.24 13.36 -9.73
C ALA A 231 12.28 14.61 -10.64
N ASP A 232 13.47 15.08 -11.00
CA ASP A 232 13.66 16.26 -11.86
C ASP A 232 13.27 16.03 -13.34
N THR A 233 12.88 14.82 -13.72
CA THR A 233 12.30 14.52 -15.04
C THR A 233 10.78 14.69 -15.07
N LEU A 234 10.15 14.89 -13.90
CA LEU A 234 8.70 15.07 -13.82
C LEU A 234 8.28 16.41 -14.42
N VAL A 235 7.61 16.33 -15.54
CA VAL A 235 6.98 17.47 -16.20
C VAL A 235 5.46 17.24 -16.27
N LYS A 236 4.70 18.30 -16.24
CA LYS A 236 3.24 18.24 -16.40
C LYS A 236 2.88 18.52 -17.84
N SER A 237 2.30 17.52 -18.52
CA SER A 237 1.67 17.78 -19.83
C SER A 237 0.32 18.45 -19.67
N GLU A 238 -0.20 19.04 -20.74
CA GLU A 238 -1.46 19.78 -20.75
C GLU A 238 -2.65 18.94 -20.23
N ASN A 239 -2.66 17.63 -20.51
CA ASN A 239 -3.72 16.70 -20.12
C ASN A 239 -3.38 15.90 -18.84
N ASP A 240 -2.30 16.22 -18.15
CA ASP A 240 -1.90 15.52 -16.93
C ASP A 240 -2.54 16.15 -15.70
N LEU A 241 -3.64 15.58 -15.23
CA LEU A 241 -4.36 16.02 -14.04
C LEU A 241 -3.77 15.47 -12.72
N PHE A 242 -2.89 14.48 -12.79
CA PHE A 242 -2.48 13.71 -11.61
C PHE A 242 -1.03 13.96 -11.17
N THR A 243 -0.20 14.57 -12.00
CA THR A 243 1.10 15.07 -11.56
C THR A 243 0.90 16.41 -10.85
N LEU A 244 0.91 16.36 -9.53
CA LEU A 244 0.75 17.54 -8.67
C LEU A 244 2.05 18.35 -8.58
N ASN A 245 3.19 17.66 -8.64
CA ASN A 245 4.51 18.23 -8.44
C ASN A 245 5.41 18.01 -9.68
N PRO A 246 5.42 18.95 -10.63
CA PRO A 246 6.29 18.89 -11.80
C PRO A 246 7.71 19.39 -11.46
N TRP A 247 8.51 18.57 -10.78
CA TRP A 247 9.84 18.92 -10.30
C TRP A 247 10.85 19.30 -11.40
N GLY A 248 10.57 18.94 -12.67
CA GLY A 248 11.35 19.34 -13.83
C GLY A 248 11.07 20.77 -14.31
N ASP A 249 10.02 21.40 -13.81
CA ASP A 249 9.73 22.82 -14.07
C ASP A 249 10.54 23.69 -13.09
N PRO A 250 11.49 24.51 -13.58
CA PRO A 250 12.32 25.35 -12.73
C PRO A 250 11.54 26.44 -11.98
N THR A 251 10.31 26.73 -12.39
CA THR A 251 9.43 27.69 -11.72
C THR A 251 8.53 27.05 -10.65
N PHE A 252 8.54 25.71 -10.57
CA PHE A 252 7.70 25.00 -9.62
C PHE A 252 8.20 25.14 -8.20
N HIS A 253 7.29 25.49 -7.32
CA HIS A 253 7.51 25.51 -5.88
C HIS A 253 6.49 24.62 -5.19
N VAL A 254 6.99 23.60 -4.47
CA VAL A 254 6.11 22.69 -3.75
C VAL A 254 5.46 23.37 -2.56
N GLU A 255 4.14 23.26 -2.46
CA GLU A 255 3.37 23.62 -1.27
C GLU A 255 3.11 22.35 -0.44
N GLN A 256 3.73 22.25 0.72
CA GLN A 256 3.55 21.10 1.61
C GLN A 256 2.38 21.33 2.58
N MET A 257 1.60 20.27 2.79
CA MET A 257 0.55 20.26 3.81
C MET A 257 1.13 19.83 5.16
N PRO A 258 0.72 20.44 6.28
CA PRO A 258 1.16 19.97 7.59
C PRO A 258 0.45 18.67 7.97
N CYS A 259 1.16 17.82 8.72
CA CYS A 259 0.56 16.84 9.61
C CYS A 259 0.42 17.44 11.01
N TRP A 260 -0.31 16.77 11.88
CA TRP A 260 -0.52 17.25 13.25
C TRP A 260 -0.23 16.12 14.23
N ILE A 261 0.26 16.50 15.39
CA ILE A 261 0.60 15.58 16.47
C ILE A 261 -0.33 15.84 17.65
N THR A 262 -0.91 14.78 18.17
CA THR A 262 -1.65 14.79 19.41
C THR A 262 -1.24 13.58 20.26
N TYR A 263 -1.82 13.43 21.42
CA TYR A 263 -1.44 12.40 22.39
C TYR A 263 -2.68 11.73 22.99
N THR A 264 -2.56 10.45 23.30
CA THR A 264 -3.50 9.77 24.18
C THR A 264 -3.41 10.34 25.60
N ASN A 265 -4.41 10.09 26.41
CA ASN A 265 -4.49 10.52 27.81
C ASN A 265 -4.91 9.35 28.72
N PRO A 266 -4.89 9.50 30.05
CA PRO A 266 -5.26 8.44 30.99
C PRO A 266 -6.65 7.85 30.74
N ARG A 267 -7.64 8.68 30.38
CA ARG A 267 -9.00 8.22 30.02
C ARG A 267 -9.00 7.35 28.77
N THR A 268 -8.20 7.71 27.76
CA THR A 268 -8.03 6.88 26.55
C THR A 268 -7.44 5.52 26.93
N HIS A 269 -6.43 5.51 27.78
CA HIS A 269 -5.80 4.26 28.23
C HIS A 269 -6.76 3.39 29.06
N GLU A 270 -7.56 4.00 29.93
CA GLU A 270 -8.59 3.30 30.70
C GLU A 270 -9.63 2.63 29.80
N ILE A 271 -10.16 3.38 28.80
CA ILE A 271 -11.11 2.85 27.83
C ILE A 271 -10.51 1.66 27.06
N ILE A 272 -9.27 1.78 26.61
CA ILE A 272 -8.60 0.69 25.90
C ILE A 272 -8.42 -0.53 26.82
N ARG A 273 -7.87 -0.35 28.03
CA ARG A 273 -7.62 -1.47 28.95
C ARG A 273 -8.89 -2.19 29.38
N SER A 274 -9.97 -1.46 29.67
CA SER A 274 -11.24 -2.06 30.08
C SER A 274 -11.94 -2.82 28.95
N ASN A 275 -11.58 -2.56 27.68
CA ASN A 275 -12.17 -3.17 26.50
C ASN A 275 -11.25 -4.14 25.74
N LEU A 276 -10.11 -4.53 26.30
CA LEU A 276 -9.17 -5.48 25.66
C LEU A 276 -9.85 -6.82 25.34
N HIS A 277 -10.82 -7.25 26.14
CA HIS A 277 -11.61 -8.46 25.91
C HIS A 277 -12.45 -8.40 24.62
N GLN A 278 -12.66 -7.21 24.05
CA GLN A 278 -13.35 -7.01 22.77
C GLN A 278 -12.35 -6.81 21.61
N SER A 279 -11.05 -6.76 21.89
CA SER A 279 -10.03 -6.66 20.85
C SER A 279 -9.70 -8.05 20.31
N PRO A 280 -9.89 -8.32 19.00
CA PRO A 280 -9.59 -9.61 18.40
C PRO A 280 -8.15 -10.11 18.63
N MET A 281 -7.23 -9.19 18.85
CA MET A 281 -5.82 -9.49 19.16
C MET A 281 -5.63 -10.04 20.56
N TYR A 282 -6.44 -9.58 21.53
CA TYR A 282 -6.26 -9.87 22.94
C TYR A 282 -7.23 -10.93 23.50
N CYS A 283 -8.30 -11.23 22.75
CA CYS A 283 -9.26 -12.27 23.12
C CYS A 283 -9.03 -13.62 22.40
N GLY A 284 -7.91 -13.79 21.70
CA GLY A 284 -7.54 -15.05 21.03
C GLY A 284 -8.27 -15.34 19.72
N VAL A 285 -9.05 -14.39 19.19
CA VAL A 285 -9.75 -14.56 17.89
C VAL A 285 -8.78 -14.49 16.71
N ILE A 286 -7.72 -13.70 16.83
CA ILE A 286 -6.65 -13.64 15.84
C ILE A 286 -5.46 -14.44 16.37
N GLU A 287 -5.24 -15.60 15.78
CA GLU A 287 -4.03 -16.39 15.96
C GLU A 287 -3.03 -16.00 14.86
N GLY A 288 -1.84 -15.56 15.24
CA GLY A 288 -0.78 -15.21 14.31
C GLY A 288 0.12 -14.08 14.80
N VAL A 289 1.27 -13.95 14.17
CA VAL A 289 2.24 -12.90 14.46
C VAL A 289 1.91 -11.68 13.61
N GLY A 290 1.56 -10.57 14.25
CA GLY A 290 1.40 -9.29 13.57
C GLY A 290 2.72 -8.80 12.96
N PRO A 291 2.68 -8.03 11.84
CA PRO A 291 3.88 -7.42 11.30
C PRO A 291 4.56 -6.56 12.35
N ARG A 292 5.85 -6.73 12.55
CA ARG A 292 6.64 -6.04 13.59
C ARG A 292 6.52 -4.50 13.55
N TYR A 293 6.15 -3.95 12.40
CA TYR A 293 6.13 -2.51 12.14
C TYR A 293 4.73 -1.89 12.08
N CYS A 294 3.69 -2.62 12.48
CA CYS A 294 2.33 -2.10 12.52
C CYS A 294 1.67 -2.33 13.89
N PRO A 295 2.21 -1.72 14.97
CA PRO A 295 1.60 -1.82 16.29
C PRO A 295 0.28 -1.03 16.30
N SER A 296 -0.75 -1.63 16.88
CA SER A 296 -1.99 -0.91 17.17
C SER A 296 -1.82 0.02 18.38
N ILE A 297 -2.80 0.88 18.61
CA ILE A 297 -2.77 1.74 19.82
C ILE A 297 -2.92 0.89 21.09
N GLU A 298 -3.65 -0.22 21.03
CA GLU A 298 -3.78 -1.18 22.14
C GLU A 298 -2.41 -1.78 22.46
N ASP A 299 -1.63 -2.17 21.45
CA ASP A 299 -0.26 -2.67 21.65
C ASP A 299 0.61 -1.66 22.39
N LYS A 300 0.50 -0.37 22.07
CA LYS A 300 1.25 0.67 22.75
C LYS A 300 0.84 0.82 24.20
N VAL A 301 -0.47 0.83 24.45
CA VAL A 301 -1.03 1.01 25.81
C VAL A 301 -0.73 -0.20 26.71
N VAL A 302 -0.67 -1.40 26.14
CA VAL A 302 -0.38 -2.63 26.90
C VAL A 302 1.13 -2.81 27.12
N ARG A 303 1.94 -2.69 26.04
CA ARG A 303 3.39 -2.95 26.10
C ARG A 303 4.20 -1.87 26.81
N PHE A 304 3.69 -0.64 26.79
CA PHE A 304 4.33 0.53 27.39
C PHE A 304 3.38 1.18 28.42
N ALA A 305 2.89 0.35 29.33
CA ALA A 305 1.87 0.73 30.30
C ALA A 305 2.34 1.83 31.29
N GLU A 306 3.66 1.97 31.44
CA GLU A 306 4.31 3.00 32.26
C GLU A 306 4.25 4.40 31.66
N LYS A 307 3.93 4.51 30.35
CA LYS A 307 3.82 5.80 29.68
C LYS A 307 2.45 6.41 29.91
N GLU A 308 2.43 7.66 30.35
CA GLU A 308 1.21 8.41 30.59
C GLU A 308 0.48 8.77 29.29
N ARG A 309 1.21 8.87 28.16
CA ARG A 309 0.67 9.21 26.85
C ARG A 309 1.45 8.59 25.71
N HIS A 310 0.77 8.32 24.61
CA HIS A 310 1.34 7.88 23.35
C HIS A 310 1.04 8.88 22.26
N GLN A 311 2.03 9.15 21.42
CA GLN A 311 1.92 10.03 20.28
C GLN A 311 0.99 9.44 19.21
N VAL A 312 0.11 10.29 18.68
CA VAL A 312 -0.82 10.00 17.58
C VAL A 312 -0.62 11.06 16.50
N PHE A 313 -0.49 10.62 15.26
CA PHE A 313 -0.41 11.51 14.11
C PHE A 313 -1.78 11.64 13.44
N LEU A 314 -2.14 12.86 13.11
CA LEU A 314 -3.27 13.21 12.26
C LEU A 314 -2.68 13.62 10.91
N GLU A 315 -2.97 12.84 9.89
CA GLU A 315 -2.34 12.96 8.58
C GLU A 315 -3.41 13.14 7.50
N PRO A 316 -3.28 14.12 6.59
CA PRO A 316 -4.26 14.34 5.52
C PRO A 316 -4.23 13.18 4.51
N GLU A 317 -5.39 12.80 3.98
CA GLU A 317 -5.48 11.79 2.92
C GLU A 317 -5.32 12.40 1.50
N GLY A 318 -5.30 13.70 1.38
CA GLY A 318 -5.11 14.41 0.12
C GLY A 318 -5.34 15.92 0.27
N ARG A 319 -5.12 16.67 -0.81
CA ARG A 319 -5.25 18.13 -0.79
C ARG A 319 -6.69 18.61 -0.62
N HIS A 320 -7.65 17.80 -1.08
CA HIS A 320 -9.08 18.15 -1.13
C HIS A 320 -9.96 17.25 -0.26
N THR A 321 -9.38 16.49 0.65
CA THR A 321 -10.12 15.66 1.62
C THR A 321 -10.39 16.43 2.91
N LEU A 322 -11.53 16.11 3.55
CA LEU A 322 -11.98 16.74 4.80
C LEU A 322 -11.85 15.78 5.98
#